data_631e75e138ef637817811199ee111546
#
_entry.id   631e75e138ef637817811199ee111546
#
_cell.length_a   1.000
_cell.length_b   1.000
_cell.length_c   1.000
_cell.angle_alpha   90.00
_cell.angle_beta   90.00
_cell.angle_gamma   90.00
#
_symmetry.space_group_name_H-M   'P 1'
#
loop_
_entity.id
_entity.type
_entity.pdbx_description
1 polymer ?
#
loop_
_entity_poly.entity_id
_entity_poly.type
_entity_poly.pdbx_seq_one_letter_code
_entity_poly.pdbx_strand_id
1 'polypeptide(L)'
;MRASPTREFDLTTFARSLLQADLDLQIAAYADDAELRIINPDNPPRFPRTLKGKAHIEAWIRSEPAQRMVVRISNLIEDGERLAFTEVRRYSDGGNEIAASTAELSDGLIVRQLTILVWDPWD
;
A
#
# COMPACT_ATOMS: atom_id res chain seq x y z
N MET A 1 1.72 17.63 -33.04
CA MET A 1 0.91 16.61 -32.38
C MET A 1 0.93 16.79 -30.86
N ARG A 2 -0.19 16.66 -30.27
CA ARG A 2 -0.29 16.83 -28.82
C ARG A 2 -0.22 15.47 -28.11
N ALA A 3 0.65 15.36 -27.10
CA ALA A 3 0.73 14.16 -26.32
C ALA A 3 -0.55 13.97 -25.49
N SER A 4 -0.94 12.73 -25.23
CA SER A 4 -2.04 12.43 -24.32
C SER A 4 -1.67 12.91 -22.91
N PRO A 5 -2.62 13.50 -22.18
CA PRO A 5 -2.34 13.89 -20.81
C PRO A 5 -2.04 12.67 -19.94
N THR A 6 -1.07 12.82 -19.06
CA THR A 6 -0.75 11.80 -18.07
C THR A 6 -1.91 11.72 -17.08
N ARG A 7 -2.31 10.51 -16.73
CA ARG A 7 -3.34 10.31 -15.71
C ARG A 7 -2.80 10.71 -14.35
N GLU A 8 -3.64 11.34 -13.58
CA GLU A 8 -3.32 11.69 -12.20
C GLU A 8 -3.67 10.53 -11.27
N PHE A 9 -2.88 10.38 -10.23
CA PHE A 9 -3.18 9.42 -9.18
C PHE A 9 -4.39 9.92 -8.38
N ASP A 10 -5.38 9.05 -8.21
CA ASP A 10 -6.58 9.39 -7.46
C ASP A 10 -6.37 9.10 -5.97
N LEU A 11 -5.78 10.08 -5.28
CA LEU A 11 -5.43 9.96 -3.88
C LEU A 11 -6.66 9.73 -2.99
N THR A 12 -7.75 10.44 -3.27
CA THR A 12 -8.98 10.33 -2.47
C THR A 12 -9.56 8.92 -2.55
N THR A 13 -9.65 8.36 -3.76
CA THR A 13 -10.16 7.01 -3.94
C THR A 13 -9.23 5.97 -3.31
N PHE A 14 -7.92 6.15 -3.45
CA PHE A 14 -6.96 5.22 -2.86
C PHE A 14 -7.06 5.22 -1.32
N ALA A 15 -7.07 6.41 -0.70
CA ALA A 15 -7.19 6.52 0.76
C ALA A 15 -8.49 5.88 1.25
N ARG A 16 -9.60 6.13 0.55
CA ARG A 16 -10.89 5.54 0.89
C ARG A 16 -10.86 4.02 0.76
N SER A 17 -10.18 3.48 -0.26
CA SER A 17 -10.08 2.04 -0.44
C SER A 17 -9.39 1.36 0.75
N LEU A 18 -8.39 2.02 1.33
CA LEU A 18 -7.69 1.51 2.51
C LEU A 18 -8.61 1.55 3.75
N LEU A 19 -9.30 2.67 3.96
CA LEU A 19 -10.14 2.84 5.14
C LEU A 19 -11.39 1.96 5.10
N GLN A 20 -11.92 1.68 3.91
CA GLN A 20 -13.13 0.88 3.74
C GLN A 20 -12.84 -0.58 3.40
N ALA A 21 -11.56 -0.96 3.35
CA ALA A 21 -11.12 -2.31 2.97
C ALA A 21 -11.71 -2.73 1.61
N ASP A 22 -11.75 -1.80 0.66
CA ASP A 22 -12.18 -2.10 -0.70
C ASP A 22 -10.97 -2.60 -1.49
N LEU A 23 -10.78 -3.91 -1.48
CA LEU A 23 -9.58 -4.53 -2.05
C LEU A 23 -9.49 -4.33 -3.56
N ASP A 24 -10.61 -4.36 -4.27
CA ASP A 24 -10.61 -4.18 -5.72
C ASP A 24 -10.11 -2.78 -6.10
N LEU A 25 -10.58 -1.75 -5.40
CA LEU A 25 -10.10 -0.39 -5.62
C LEU A 25 -8.64 -0.23 -5.22
N GLN A 26 -8.22 -0.85 -4.14
CA GLN A 26 -6.83 -0.81 -3.71
C GLN A 26 -5.91 -1.45 -4.74
N ILE A 27 -6.28 -2.63 -5.24
CA ILE A 27 -5.51 -3.36 -6.25
C ILE A 27 -5.47 -2.57 -7.57
N ALA A 28 -6.56 -1.90 -7.92
CA ALA A 28 -6.64 -1.11 -9.15
C ALA A 28 -5.64 0.07 -9.16
N ALA A 29 -5.11 0.47 -8.01
CA ALA A 29 -4.13 1.55 -7.93
C ALA A 29 -2.73 1.15 -8.41
N TYR A 30 -2.47 -0.14 -8.62
CA TYR A 30 -1.16 -0.66 -9.01
C TYR A 30 -1.07 -0.88 -10.52
N ALA A 31 0.11 -0.56 -11.09
CA ALA A 31 0.42 -0.89 -12.47
C ALA A 31 0.59 -2.41 -12.62
N ASP A 32 0.41 -2.92 -13.84
CA ASP A 32 0.50 -4.36 -14.10
C ASP A 32 1.88 -4.94 -13.75
N ASP A 33 2.93 -4.15 -13.93
CA ASP A 33 4.32 -4.55 -13.64
C ASP A 33 4.85 -3.97 -12.33
N ALA A 34 3.97 -3.53 -11.43
CA ALA A 34 4.37 -2.92 -10.18
C ALA A 34 5.20 -3.87 -9.31
N GLU A 35 6.08 -3.30 -8.51
CA GLU A 35 6.89 -4.03 -7.54
C GLU A 35 6.58 -3.53 -6.14
N LEU A 36 6.32 -4.45 -5.22
CA LEU A 36 6.09 -4.15 -3.82
C LEU A 36 7.14 -4.87 -2.98
N ARG A 37 7.86 -4.11 -2.16
CA ARG A 37 8.81 -4.65 -1.19
C ARG A 37 8.24 -4.49 0.21
N ILE A 38 8.38 -5.53 1.02
CA ILE A 38 7.85 -5.55 2.38
C ILE A 38 8.97 -5.87 3.33
N ILE A 39 9.15 -5.00 4.34
CA ILE A 39 10.09 -5.20 5.43
C ILE A 39 9.26 -5.37 6.70
N ASN A 40 9.51 -6.45 7.42
CA ASN A 40 8.86 -6.75 8.69
C ASN A 40 9.80 -7.66 9.51
N PRO A 41 9.43 -8.11 10.72
CA PRO A 41 10.31 -8.96 11.50
C PRO A 41 10.76 -10.24 10.81
N ASP A 42 9.95 -10.80 9.91
CA ASP A 42 10.30 -12.02 9.17
C ASP A 42 11.09 -11.73 7.90
N ASN A 43 11.11 -10.50 7.43
CA ASN A 43 11.73 -10.08 6.19
C ASN A 43 12.58 -8.83 6.46
N PRO A 44 13.84 -9.00 6.91
CA PRO A 44 14.68 -7.87 7.31
C PRO A 44 15.12 -7.01 6.11
N PRO A 45 15.64 -5.79 6.36
CA PRO A 45 15.99 -4.86 5.27
C PRO A 45 16.95 -5.44 4.22
N ARG A 46 17.84 -6.34 4.59
CA ARG A 46 18.78 -6.97 3.63
C ARG A 46 18.11 -8.05 2.77
N PHE A 47 16.93 -8.55 3.19
CA PHE A 47 16.16 -9.56 2.47
C PHE A 47 14.67 -9.23 2.53
N PRO A 48 14.25 -8.10 1.93
CA PRO A 48 12.84 -7.76 1.92
C PRO A 48 12.06 -8.80 1.11
N ARG A 49 10.81 -9.01 1.49
CA ARG A 49 9.90 -9.79 0.66
C ARG A 49 9.56 -8.95 -0.57
N THR A 50 9.85 -9.46 -1.75
CA THR A 50 9.61 -8.72 -2.99
C THR A 50 8.53 -9.41 -3.80
N LEU A 51 7.48 -8.65 -4.14
CA LEU A 51 6.38 -9.09 -4.98
C LEU A 51 6.48 -8.35 -6.29
N LYS A 52 6.68 -9.08 -7.38
CA LYS A 52 6.80 -8.50 -8.71
C LYS A 52 5.57 -8.82 -9.52
N GLY A 53 4.92 -7.77 -10.03
CA GLY A 53 3.72 -7.87 -10.82
C GLY A 53 2.45 -7.77 -10.00
N LYS A 54 1.44 -7.15 -10.62
CA LYS A 54 0.16 -6.88 -9.97
C LYS A 54 -0.53 -8.16 -9.47
N ALA A 55 -0.39 -9.26 -10.18
CA ALA A 55 -1.02 -10.52 -9.78
C ALA A 55 -0.48 -11.01 -8.42
N HIS A 56 0.83 -10.89 -8.20
CA HIS A 56 1.44 -11.28 -6.93
C HIS A 56 1.05 -10.31 -5.81
N ILE A 57 0.97 -9.02 -6.12
CA ILE A 57 0.54 -8.00 -5.15
C ILE A 57 -0.92 -8.25 -4.77
N GLU A 58 -1.78 -8.53 -5.74
CA GLU A 58 -3.18 -8.85 -5.49
C GLU A 58 -3.33 -10.06 -4.58
N ALA A 59 -2.58 -11.14 -4.85
CA ALA A 59 -2.63 -12.35 -4.04
C ALA A 59 -2.24 -12.04 -2.59
N TRP A 60 -1.22 -11.21 -2.40
CA TRP A 60 -0.79 -10.83 -1.05
C TRP A 60 -1.84 -9.96 -0.34
N ILE A 61 -2.39 -8.96 -1.03
CA ILE A 61 -3.43 -8.09 -0.46
C ILE A 61 -4.65 -8.92 -0.03
N ARG A 62 -5.08 -9.87 -0.87
CA ARG A 62 -6.24 -10.70 -0.56
C ARG A 62 -5.96 -11.75 0.53
N SER A 63 -4.68 -12.04 0.81
CA SER A 63 -4.31 -12.98 1.86
C SER A 63 -4.28 -12.36 3.25
N GLU A 64 -4.38 -11.03 3.34
CA GLU A 64 -4.34 -10.35 4.61
C GLU A 64 -5.55 -10.74 5.48
N PRO A 65 -5.37 -10.81 6.81
CA PRO A 65 -6.47 -11.22 7.68
C PRO A 65 -7.71 -10.34 7.53
N ALA A 66 -8.87 -10.97 7.43
CA ALA A 66 -10.13 -10.25 7.32
C ALA A 66 -10.43 -9.40 8.57
N GLN A 67 -9.81 -9.75 9.71
CA GLN A 67 -9.99 -9.02 10.97
C GLN A 67 -9.19 -7.72 11.00
N ARG A 68 -8.30 -7.52 10.05
CA ARG A 68 -7.50 -6.30 10.01
C ARG A 68 -8.36 -5.11 9.60
N MET A 69 -8.22 -4.04 10.33
CA MET A 69 -8.91 -2.79 10.02
C MET A 69 -7.93 -1.63 10.02
N VAL A 70 -7.92 -0.87 8.94
CA VAL A 70 -7.17 0.39 8.90
C VAL A 70 -8.02 1.42 9.63
N VAL A 71 -7.52 1.92 10.77
CA VAL A 71 -8.27 2.87 11.58
C VAL A 71 -7.84 4.30 11.37
N ARG A 72 -6.66 4.50 10.79
CA ARG A 72 -6.16 5.86 10.53
C ARG A 72 -5.11 5.83 9.43
N ILE A 73 -5.15 6.86 8.60
CA ILE A 73 -4.09 7.16 7.63
C ILE A 73 -3.50 8.51 8.02
N SER A 74 -2.18 8.58 8.12
CA SER A 74 -1.46 9.81 8.42
C SER A 74 -0.26 9.96 7.49
N ASN A 75 0.36 11.14 7.53
CA ASN A 75 1.53 11.44 6.70
C ASN A 75 1.27 11.20 5.21
N LEU A 76 0.06 11.52 4.78
CA LEU A 76 -0.38 11.28 3.41
C LEU A 76 0.11 12.41 2.52
N ILE A 77 1.05 12.12 1.64
CA ILE A 77 1.70 13.08 0.76
C ILE A 77 1.73 12.49 -0.64
N GLU A 78 1.34 13.29 -1.62
CA GLU A 78 1.38 12.88 -3.02
C GLU A 78 1.65 14.11 -3.89
N ASP A 79 2.58 13.98 -4.85
CA ASP A 79 2.99 15.09 -5.72
C ASP A 79 2.90 14.74 -7.22
N GLY A 80 2.21 13.66 -7.56
CA GLY A 80 2.10 13.17 -8.94
C GLY A 80 3.16 12.15 -9.31
N GLU A 81 4.32 12.18 -8.65
CA GLU A 81 5.42 11.26 -8.90
C GLU A 81 5.67 10.34 -7.73
N ARG A 82 5.34 10.78 -6.53
CA ARG A 82 5.60 10.06 -5.30
C ARG A 82 4.40 10.09 -4.38
N LEU A 83 4.29 9.03 -3.61
CA LEU A 83 3.23 8.83 -2.63
C LEU A 83 3.86 8.35 -1.34
N ALA A 84 3.45 8.92 -0.22
CA ALA A 84 3.83 8.43 1.10
C ALA A 84 2.59 8.40 1.97
N PHE A 85 2.47 7.37 2.80
CA PHE A 85 1.37 7.28 3.75
C PHE A 85 1.73 6.30 4.86
N THR A 86 1.11 6.53 6.02
CA THR A 86 1.23 5.64 7.18
C THR A 86 -0.16 5.16 7.55
N GLU A 87 -0.32 3.85 7.67
CA GLU A 87 -1.56 3.24 8.12
C GLU A 87 -1.40 2.76 9.55
N VAL A 88 -2.36 3.08 10.40
CA VAL A 88 -2.50 2.44 11.71
C VAL A 88 -3.57 1.37 11.55
N ARG A 89 -3.20 0.12 11.76
CA ARG A 89 -4.05 -1.04 11.57
C ARG A 89 -4.34 -1.68 12.91
N ARG A 90 -5.59 -2.07 13.11
CA ARG A 90 -6.01 -2.77 14.32
C ARG A 90 -6.56 -4.13 13.96
N TYR A 91 -6.25 -5.12 14.78
CA TYR A 91 -6.75 -6.47 14.62
C TYR A 91 -7.79 -6.76 15.69
N SER A 92 -8.70 -7.69 15.41
CA SER A 92 -9.80 -8.01 16.34
C SER A 92 -9.31 -8.58 17.67
N ASP A 93 -8.09 -9.11 17.72
CA ASP A 93 -7.48 -9.63 18.95
C ASP A 93 -6.82 -8.55 19.81
N GLY A 94 -6.91 -7.28 19.41
CA GLY A 94 -6.37 -6.15 20.15
C GLY A 94 -4.98 -5.72 19.74
N GLY A 95 -4.33 -6.45 18.85
CA GLY A 95 -3.01 -6.07 18.36
C GLY A 95 -3.09 -4.89 17.39
N ASN A 96 -2.01 -4.11 17.35
CA ASN A 96 -1.87 -2.98 16.42
C ASN A 96 -0.67 -3.18 15.53
N GLU A 97 -0.76 -2.63 14.32
CA GLU A 97 0.33 -2.65 13.37
C GLU A 97 0.42 -1.29 12.70
N ILE A 98 1.64 -0.82 12.49
CA ILE A 98 1.88 0.39 11.71
C ILE A 98 2.54 -0.03 10.41
N ALA A 99 1.96 0.42 9.31
CA ALA A 99 2.50 0.22 7.98
C ALA A 99 2.89 1.57 7.40
N ALA A 100 4.19 1.81 7.26
CA ALA A 100 4.70 3.02 6.64
C ALA A 100 5.09 2.69 5.20
N SER A 101 4.53 3.41 4.24
CA SER A 101 4.73 3.14 2.82
C SER A 101 5.22 4.36 2.08
N THR A 102 6.15 4.14 1.15
CA THR A 102 6.54 5.11 0.14
C THR A 102 6.41 4.46 -1.23
N ALA A 103 6.00 5.22 -2.22
CA ALA A 103 5.76 4.67 -3.56
C ALA A 103 6.17 5.66 -4.64
N GLU A 104 6.53 5.11 -5.80
CA GLU A 104 6.73 5.87 -7.02
C GLU A 104 5.50 5.68 -7.91
N LEU A 105 5.06 6.78 -8.51
CA LEU A 105 3.89 6.82 -9.38
C LEU A 105 4.30 7.06 -10.82
N SER A 106 3.58 6.45 -11.74
CA SER A 106 3.71 6.74 -13.17
C SER A 106 2.35 6.55 -13.82
N ASP A 107 1.94 7.55 -14.59
CA ASP A 107 0.65 7.53 -15.29
C ASP A 107 -0.53 7.21 -14.36
N GLY A 108 -0.51 7.79 -13.16
CA GLY A 108 -1.59 7.64 -12.20
C GLY A 108 -1.64 6.32 -11.47
N LEU A 109 -0.61 5.48 -11.58
CA LEU A 109 -0.56 4.17 -10.94
C LEU A 109 0.71 4.01 -10.12
N ILE A 110 0.65 3.15 -9.12
CA ILE A 110 1.82 2.78 -8.32
C ILE A 110 2.65 1.81 -9.13
N VAL A 111 3.92 2.15 -9.37
CA VAL A 111 4.85 1.28 -10.11
C VAL A 111 5.88 0.64 -9.19
N ARG A 112 6.13 1.23 -8.03
CA ARG A 112 7.08 0.70 -7.05
C ARG A 112 6.68 1.18 -5.67
N GLN A 113 6.66 0.28 -4.69
CA GLN A 113 6.29 0.62 -3.32
C GLN A 113 7.17 -0.13 -2.33
N LEU A 114 7.56 0.57 -1.27
CA LEU A 114 8.20 -0.02 -0.11
C LEU A 114 7.27 0.14 1.09
N THR A 115 6.98 -0.95 1.78
CA THR A 115 6.15 -0.94 2.99
C THR A 115 6.94 -1.55 4.14
N ILE A 116 6.99 -0.82 5.25
CA ILE A 116 7.63 -1.25 6.48
C ILE A 116 6.55 -1.48 7.52
N LEU A 117 6.53 -2.69 8.08
CA LEU A 117 5.50 -3.11 9.02
C LEU A 117 6.11 -3.30 10.42
N VAL A 118 5.51 -2.66 11.40
CA VAL A 118 5.90 -2.79 12.80
C VAL A 118 4.67 -3.24 13.58
N TRP A 119 4.82 -4.37 14.25
CA TRP A 119 3.75 -4.98 15.02
C TRP A 119 3.86 -4.61 16.50
N ASP A 120 2.75 -4.23 17.08
CA ASP A 120 2.65 -3.99 18.53
C ASP A 120 1.51 -4.85 19.08
N PRO A 121 1.84 -5.90 19.85
CA PRO A 121 0.82 -6.78 20.40
C PRO A 121 0.04 -6.16 21.57
N TRP A 122 0.47 -5.02 22.08
CA TRP A 122 -0.16 -4.35 23.22
C TRP A 122 -1.01 -3.17 22.77
N ASP A 123 -2.15 -3.04 23.38
CA ASP A 123 -3.02 -1.87 23.15
C ASP A 123 -2.45 -0.61 23.81
#